data_b8e70f0f641ae3e6b85e6da2939a0735
#
_entry.id   b8e70f0f641ae3e6b85e6da2939a0735
#
_cell.length_a   1.000
_cell.length_b   1.000
_cell.length_c   1.000
_cell.angle_alpha   90.00
_cell.angle_beta   90.00
_cell.angle_gamma   90.00
#
_symmetry.space_group_name_H-M   'P 1'
#
loop_
_entity.id
_entity.type
_entity.pdbx_description
1 polymer ?
#
loop_
_entity_poly.entity_id
_entity_poly.type
_entity_poly.pdbx_seq_one_letter_code
_entity_poly.pdbx_strand_id
1 'polypeptide(L)'
;IKNVKGEILVERRKQEPAKGMLDLPGGFAQIGETSEEGVCREVMEETGLKVVSAQYLFSLPNVYRYSGIDIHTLDMFYLCEVEDDSALAAGDDAAECMWIKPEDIHTEQFGLRSVRWGLIKFLERQDRFKSAEEAQK
;
A
#
# COMPACT_ATOMS: atom_id res chain seq x y z
N ILE A 1 1.97 4.15 -0.61
CA ILE A 1 2.22 5.57 -0.29
C ILE A 1 3.70 5.84 -0.50
N LYS A 2 4.00 6.90 -1.23
CA LYS A 2 5.37 7.30 -1.58
C LYS A 2 5.61 8.73 -1.11
N ASN A 3 6.73 8.95 -0.42
CA ASN A 3 7.14 10.28 0.01
C ASN A 3 8.06 10.96 -1.04
N VAL A 4 8.50 12.19 -0.77
CA VAL A 4 9.38 12.96 -1.68
C VAL A 4 10.77 12.33 -1.86
N LYS A 5 11.20 11.49 -0.93
CA LYS A 5 12.46 10.74 -1.03
C LYS A 5 12.34 9.47 -1.88
N GLY A 6 11.13 9.14 -2.35
CA GLY A 6 10.88 7.91 -3.09
C GLY A 6 10.74 6.67 -2.22
N GLU A 7 10.61 6.83 -0.92
CA GLU A 7 10.40 5.73 0.02
C GLU A 7 8.92 5.33 0.05
N ILE A 8 8.68 4.05 0.33
CA ILE A 8 7.34 3.45 0.40
C ILE A 8 6.97 3.22 1.85
N LEU A 9 5.75 3.61 2.22
CA LEU A 9 5.22 3.38 3.56
C LEU A 9 4.72 1.95 3.70
N VAL A 10 5.24 1.28 4.71
CA VAL A 10 4.89 -0.10 5.06
C VAL A 10 4.43 -0.13 6.51
N GLU A 11 3.48 -0.98 6.83
CA GLU A 11 3.00 -1.18 8.19
C GLU A 11 3.11 -2.64 8.62
N ARG A 12 3.20 -2.85 9.95
CA ARG A 12 3.16 -4.19 10.53
C ARG A 12 1.76 -4.49 11.04
N ARG A 13 1.22 -5.65 10.67
CA ARG A 13 -0.13 -6.04 11.07
C ARG A 13 -0.21 -6.39 12.56
N LYS A 14 -1.21 -5.86 13.23
CA LYS A 14 -1.53 -6.18 14.64
C LYS A 14 -2.48 -7.37 14.79
N GLN A 15 -3.25 -7.68 13.76
CA GLN A 15 -4.34 -8.67 13.83
C GLN A 15 -4.20 -9.73 12.74
N GLU A 16 -4.83 -10.90 12.99
CA GLU A 16 -4.98 -11.92 11.97
C GLU A 16 -5.91 -11.44 10.84
N PRO A 17 -5.73 -11.86 9.60
CA PRO A 17 -4.68 -12.78 9.12
C PRO A 17 -3.29 -12.12 9.05
N ALA A 18 -2.26 -12.94 9.09
CA ALA A 18 -0.85 -12.53 8.93
C ALA A 18 -0.36 -11.55 10.01
N LYS A 19 -0.81 -11.71 11.26
CA LYS A 19 -0.36 -10.91 12.39
C LYS A 19 1.16 -10.91 12.52
N GLY A 20 1.74 -9.71 12.67
CA GLY A 20 3.18 -9.52 12.81
C GLY A 20 3.94 -9.42 11.48
N MET A 21 3.29 -9.73 10.37
CA MET A 21 3.88 -9.57 9.04
C MET A 21 3.62 -8.17 8.48
N LEU A 22 4.36 -7.80 7.44
CA LEU A 22 4.23 -6.49 6.83
C LEU A 22 3.01 -6.43 5.90
N ASP A 23 2.51 -5.21 5.73
CA ASP A 23 1.35 -4.90 4.91
C ASP A 23 1.48 -3.47 4.34
N LEU A 24 0.61 -3.15 3.43
CA LEU A 24 0.43 -1.78 2.93
C LEU A 24 -0.85 -1.19 3.53
N PRO A 25 -0.89 0.12 3.78
CA PRO A 25 -2.11 0.79 4.23
C PRO A 25 -3.24 0.61 3.21
N GLY A 26 -4.44 0.40 3.69
CA GLY A 26 -5.63 0.23 2.87
C GLY A 26 -6.82 -0.24 3.67
N GLY A 27 -7.95 -0.43 3.03
CA GLY A 27 -9.17 -0.88 3.66
C GLY A 27 -10.30 -1.08 2.66
N PHE A 28 -11.48 -1.36 3.18
CA PHE A 28 -12.68 -1.55 2.36
C PHE A 28 -13.25 -0.21 1.92
N ALA A 29 -13.68 -0.14 0.65
CA ALA A 29 -14.41 1.00 0.14
C ALA A 29 -15.75 1.16 0.88
N GLN A 30 -16.15 2.41 1.11
CA GLN A 30 -17.46 2.73 1.68
C GLN A 30 -18.49 2.89 0.56
N ILE A 31 -19.76 2.69 0.92
CA ILE A 31 -20.87 2.87 -0.02
C ILE A 31 -20.88 4.32 -0.51
N GLY A 32 -20.95 4.48 -1.83
CA GLY A 32 -21.08 5.81 -2.45
C GLY A 32 -19.77 6.55 -2.67
N GLU A 33 -18.61 6.00 -2.26
CA GLU A 33 -17.33 6.62 -2.58
C GLU A 33 -16.67 5.95 -3.79
N THR A 34 -15.91 6.74 -4.54
CA THR A 34 -15.04 6.19 -5.60
C THR A 34 -13.83 5.51 -4.98
N SER A 35 -13.11 4.69 -5.76
CA SER A 35 -11.89 4.06 -5.27
C SER A 35 -10.81 5.09 -4.94
N GLU A 36 -10.71 6.19 -5.69
CA GLU A 36 -9.78 7.29 -5.40
C GLU A 36 -10.13 7.99 -4.09
N GLU A 37 -11.40 8.28 -3.86
CA GLU A 37 -11.86 8.87 -2.59
C GLU A 37 -11.59 7.92 -1.42
N GLY A 38 -11.87 6.63 -1.62
CA GLY A 38 -11.66 5.60 -0.60
C GLY A 38 -10.20 5.46 -0.20
N VAL A 39 -9.29 5.40 -1.15
CA VAL A 39 -7.86 5.26 -0.85
C VAL A 39 -7.31 6.50 -0.14
N CYS A 40 -7.71 7.70 -0.55
CA CYS A 40 -7.31 8.94 0.13
C CYS A 40 -7.84 8.99 1.56
N ARG A 41 -9.09 8.59 1.78
CA ARG A 41 -9.70 8.51 3.10
C ARG A 41 -8.95 7.52 4.00
N GLU A 42 -8.70 6.30 3.51
CA GLU A 42 -7.97 5.27 4.27
C GLU A 42 -6.56 5.73 4.64
N VAL A 43 -5.84 6.35 3.73
CA VAL A 43 -4.50 6.88 4.01
C VAL A 43 -4.57 7.92 5.14
N MET A 44 -5.52 8.85 5.08
CA MET A 44 -5.68 9.86 6.13
C MET A 44 -6.04 9.24 7.48
N GLU A 45 -6.99 8.30 7.50
CA GLU A 45 -7.43 7.65 8.73
C GLU A 45 -6.32 6.82 9.40
N GLU A 46 -5.58 6.05 8.59
CA GLU A 46 -4.56 5.15 9.12
C GLU A 46 -3.24 5.85 9.44
N THR A 47 -2.86 6.85 8.68
CA THR A 47 -1.52 7.44 8.76
C THR A 47 -1.48 8.91 9.14
N GLY A 48 -2.59 9.62 9.01
CA GLY A 48 -2.64 11.08 9.18
C GLY A 48 -2.03 11.85 8.01
N LEU A 49 -1.57 11.17 6.96
CA LEU A 49 -0.95 11.80 5.80
C LEU A 49 -1.98 12.24 4.77
N LYS A 50 -1.73 13.42 4.17
CA LYS A 50 -2.54 13.95 3.09
C LYS A 50 -1.99 13.51 1.74
N VAL A 51 -2.80 12.79 0.97
CA VAL A 51 -2.49 12.39 -0.39
C VAL A 51 -2.63 13.61 -1.31
N VAL A 52 -1.57 13.93 -2.06
CA VAL A 52 -1.59 15.01 -3.05
C VAL A 52 -1.78 14.49 -4.47
N SER A 53 -1.52 13.21 -4.70
CA SER A 53 -1.74 12.54 -6.00
C SER A 53 -2.04 11.07 -5.75
N ALA A 54 -3.10 10.57 -6.37
CA ALA A 54 -3.47 9.15 -6.33
C ALA A 54 -3.60 8.64 -7.76
N GLN A 55 -2.74 7.71 -8.13
CA GLN A 55 -2.72 7.12 -9.46
C GLN A 55 -3.10 5.64 -9.39
N TYR A 56 -4.14 5.26 -10.10
CA TYR A 56 -4.51 3.85 -10.23
C TYR A 56 -3.42 3.06 -10.97
N LEU A 57 -3.02 1.93 -10.42
CA LEU A 57 -2.00 1.06 -11.00
C LEU A 57 -2.58 -0.20 -11.64
N PHE A 58 -3.27 -1.02 -10.84
CA PHE A 58 -3.83 -2.30 -11.27
C PHE A 58 -4.76 -2.85 -10.18
N SER A 59 -5.47 -3.91 -10.51
CA SER A 59 -6.25 -4.68 -9.54
C SER A 59 -5.77 -6.12 -9.48
N LEU A 60 -5.96 -6.76 -8.33
CA LEU A 60 -5.66 -8.17 -8.12
C LEU A 60 -6.79 -8.84 -7.34
N PRO A 61 -7.16 -10.07 -7.69
CA PRO A 61 -8.14 -10.81 -6.92
C PRO A 61 -7.53 -11.30 -5.60
N ASN A 62 -8.36 -11.35 -4.57
CA ASN A 62 -7.97 -11.88 -3.26
C ASN A 62 -9.14 -12.59 -2.60
N VAL A 63 -8.82 -13.48 -1.67
CA VAL A 63 -9.79 -14.04 -0.73
C VAL A 63 -9.38 -13.60 0.66
N TYR A 64 -10.19 -12.78 1.27
CA TYR A 64 -9.92 -12.20 2.58
C TYR A 64 -10.78 -12.85 3.65
N ARG A 65 -10.13 -13.41 4.68
CA ARG A 65 -10.83 -14.02 5.82
C ARG A 65 -11.25 -12.92 6.79
N TYR A 66 -12.55 -12.66 6.86
CA TYR A 66 -13.10 -11.63 7.72
C TYR A 66 -14.25 -12.21 8.56
N SER A 67 -14.13 -12.10 9.89
CA SER A 67 -15.14 -12.61 10.84
C SER A 67 -15.55 -14.06 10.58
N GLY A 68 -14.59 -14.93 10.23
CA GLY A 68 -14.85 -16.36 9.98
C GLY A 68 -15.43 -16.67 8.60
N ILE A 69 -15.57 -15.68 7.73
CA ILE A 69 -16.13 -15.82 6.38
C ILE A 69 -15.06 -15.45 5.35
N ASP A 70 -14.98 -16.24 4.27
CA ASP A 70 -14.12 -15.93 3.15
C ASP A 70 -14.82 -14.94 2.21
N ILE A 71 -14.24 -13.74 2.09
CA ILE A 71 -14.76 -12.69 1.22
C ILE A 71 -13.87 -12.61 -0.01
N HIS A 72 -14.47 -12.75 -1.19
CA HIS A 72 -13.77 -12.52 -2.45
C HIS A 72 -13.70 -11.03 -2.71
N THR A 73 -12.50 -10.48 -2.82
CA THR A 73 -12.27 -9.06 -3.07
C THR A 73 -11.55 -8.86 -4.40
N LEU A 74 -11.73 -7.68 -4.95
CA LEU A 74 -10.91 -7.17 -6.03
C LEU A 74 -10.12 -6.00 -5.45
N ASP A 75 -8.86 -6.25 -5.15
CA ASP A 75 -8.01 -5.27 -4.50
C ASP A 75 -7.47 -4.29 -5.55
N MET A 76 -7.78 -3.01 -5.36
CA MET A 76 -7.38 -1.94 -6.28
C MET A 76 -6.15 -1.23 -5.71
N PHE A 77 -5.08 -1.20 -6.47
CA PHE A 77 -3.80 -0.63 -6.04
C PHE A 77 -3.61 0.76 -6.62
N TYR A 78 -3.23 1.68 -5.74
CA TYR A 78 -2.96 3.07 -6.08
C TYR A 78 -1.55 3.45 -5.65
N LEU A 79 -0.88 4.26 -6.45
CA LEU A 79 0.31 4.98 -6.02
C LEU A 79 -0.15 6.34 -5.46
N CYS A 80 -0.04 6.47 -4.14
CA CYS A 80 -0.42 7.69 -3.44
C CYS A 80 0.82 8.47 -3.07
N GLU A 81 0.97 9.67 -3.58
CA GLU A 81 2.10 10.54 -3.25
C GLU A 81 1.72 11.51 -2.14
N VAL A 82 2.64 11.70 -1.20
CA VAL A 82 2.54 12.67 -0.11
C VAL A 82 3.77 13.57 -0.12
N GLU A 83 3.59 14.86 0.12
CA GLU A 83 4.69 15.82 0.19
C GLU A 83 5.22 15.99 1.61
N ASP A 84 4.31 16.02 2.58
CA ASP A 84 4.64 16.18 4.00
C ASP A 84 4.36 14.87 4.74
N ASP A 85 5.43 14.23 5.24
CA ASP A 85 5.36 13.00 6.03
C ASP A 85 5.53 13.24 7.54
N SER A 86 5.61 14.50 7.97
CA SER A 86 5.80 14.87 9.38
C SER A 86 4.60 14.50 10.27
N ALA A 87 3.42 14.40 9.68
CA ALA A 87 2.19 14.04 10.38
C ALA A 87 1.99 12.53 10.54
N LEU A 88 2.97 11.71 10.15
CA LEU A 88 2.85 10.27 10.26
C LEU A 88 2.63 9.84 11.71
N ALA A 89 1.45 9.30 11.96
CA ALA A 89 1.10 8.71 13.24
C ALA A 89 0.64 7.28 12.97
N ALA A 90 1.13 6.32 13.77
CA ALA A 90 0.53 5.01 13.78
C ALA A 90 -0.91 5.17 14.29
N GLY A 91 -1.92 4.83 13.47
CA GLY A 91 -3.30 4.75 13.91
C GLY A 91 -3.42 3.72 15.04
N ASP A 92 -4.53 3.75 15.78
CA ASP A 92 -4.74 2.86 16.92
C ASP A 92 -4.62 1.37 16.56
N ASP A 93 -4.89 1.03 15.30
CA ASP A 93 -4.85 -0.35 14.79
C ASP A 93 -3.55 -0.71 14.07
N ALA A 94 -2.69 0.26 13.77
CA ALA A 94 -1.40 0.00 13.15
C ALA A 94 -0.33 -0.19 14.22
N ALA A 95 0.41 -1.30 14.16
CA ALA A 95 1.46 -1.58 15.14
C ALA A 95 2.68 -0.69 14.91
N GLU A 96 3.13 -0.57 13.68
CA GLU A 96 4.29 0.20 13.27
C GLU A 96 4.15 0.63 11.82
N CYS A 97 4.50 1.87 11.55
CA CYS A 97 4.68 2.34 10.18
C CYS A 97 6.16 2.66 9.96
N MET A 98 6.67 2.31 8.78
CA MET A 98 8.06 2.58 8.43
C MET A 98 8.19 2.93 6.95
N TRP A 99 9.10 3.83 6.66
CA TRP A 99 9.47 4.17 5.29
C TRP A 99 10.62 3.28 4.84
N ILE A 100 10.44 2.62 3.70
CA ILE A 100 11.43 1.69 3.13
C ILE A 100 11.72 2.08 1.69
N LYS A 101 12.99 2.10 1.33
CA LYS A 101 13.36 2.30 -0.08
C LYS A 101 12.89 1.11 -0.91
N PRO A 102 12.40 1.32 -2.15
CA PRO A 102 11.94 0.23 -3.00
C PRO A 102 12.95 -0.92 -3.13
N GLU A 103 14.24 -0.61 -3.24
CA GLU A 103 15.31 -1.62 -3.35
C GLU A 103 15.51 -2.45 -2.10
N ASP A 104 15.02 -1.99 -0.95
CA ASP A 104 15.13 -2.68 0.34
C ASP A 104 13.86 -3.46 0.71
N ILE A 105 12.84 -3.46 -0.16
CA ILE A 105 11.61 -4.20 0.07
C ILE A 105 11.81 -5.68 -0.26
N HIS A 106 11.58 -6.53 0.75
CA HIS A 106 11.57 -7.99 0.62
C HIS A 106 10.13 -8.49 0.62
N THR A 107 9.62 -8.86 -0.55
CA THR A 107 8.20 -9.18 -0.74
C THR A 107 7.74 -10.38 0.07
N GLU A 108 8.63 -11.30 0.42
CA GLU A 108 8.31 -12.46 1.26
C GLU A 108 7.93 -12.10 2.69
N GLN A 109 8.23 -10.87 3.14
CA GLN A 109 7.86 -10.39 4.47
C GLN A 109 6.40 -9.92 4.55
N PHE A 110 5.71 -9.84 3.42
CA PHE A 110 4.32 -9.41 3.34
C PHE A 110 3.39 -10.63 3.38
N GLY A 111 2.47 -10.63 4.36
CA GLY A 111 1.68 -11.80 4.68
C GLY A 111 0.43 -11.99 3.83
N LEU A 112 -0.13 -10.91 3.27
CA LEU A 112 -1.31 -10.98 2.42
C LEU A 112 -0.91 -11.24 0.97
N ARG A 113 -1.53 -12.25 0.36
CA ARG A 113 -1.17 -12.71 -0.98
C ARG A 113 -1.26 -11.60 -2.04
N SER A 114 -2.37 -10.86 -2.08
CA SER A 114 -2.57 -9.79 -3.05
C SER A 114 -1.57 -8.65 -2.86
N VAL A 115 -1.26 -8.29 -1.62
CA VAL A 115 -0.27 -7.25 -1.30
C VAL A 115 1.11 -7.66 -1.76
N ARG A 116 1.53 -8.90 -1.47
CA ARG A 116 2.81 -9.43 -1.94
C ARG A 116 2.89 -9.38 -3.46
N TRP A 117 1.86 -9.85 -4.13
CA TRP A 117 1.79 -9.88 -5.59
C TRP A 117 1.76 -8.46 -6.18
N GLY A 118 1.01 -7.57 -5.57
CA GLY A 118 0.96 -6.16 -5.97
C GLY A 118 2.32 -5.47 -5.86
N LEU A 119 3.05 -5.72 -4.77
CA LEU A 119 4.40 -5.20 -4.61
C LEU A 119 5.37 -5.73 -5.67
N ILE A 120 5.31 -7.02 -5.98
CA ILE A 120 6.13 -7.61 -7.05
C ILE A 120 5.86 -6.88 -8.37
N LYS A 121 4.60 -6.70 -8.74
CA LYS A 121 4.22 -5.97 -9.97
C LYS A 121 4.70 -4.53 -9.97
N PHE A 122 4.54 -3.84 -8.85
CA PHE A 122 4.97 -2.45 -8.71
C PHE A 122 6.49 -2.30 -8.87
N LEU A 123 7.27 -3.14 -8.19
CA LEU A 123 8.72 -3.12 -8.25
C LEU A 123 9.23 -3.45 -9.66
N GLU A 124 8.63 -4.41 -10.34
CA GLU A 124 8.96 -4.75 -11.73
C GLU A 124 8.72 -3.56 -12.67
N ARG A 125 7.64 -2.82 -12.49
CA ARG A 125 7.35 -1.62 -13.30
C ARG A 125 8.37 -0.53 -13.07
N GLN A 126 8.81 -0.33 -11.82
CA GLN A 126 9.84 0.64 -11.49
C GLN A 126 11.18 0.31 -12.15
N ASP A 127 11.57 -0.95 -12.14
CA ASP A 127 12.81 -1.40 -12.78
C ASP A 127 12.79 -1.18 -14.28
N ARG A 128 11.67 -1.46 -14.94
CA ARG A 128 11.50 -1.19 -16.37
C ARG A 128 11.62 0.31 -16.69
N PHE A 129 11.08 1.15 -15.83
CA PHE A 129 11.14 2.60 -16.01
C PHE A 129 12.55 3.12 -15.90
N LYS A 130 13.30 2.68 -14.89
CA LYS A 130 14.71 3.00 -14.71
C LYS A 130 15.56 2.54 -15.91
N SER A 131 15.35 1.32 -16.37
CA SER A 131 16.06 0.77 -17.54
C SER A 131 15.78 1.57 -18.80
N ALA A 132 14.56 2.05 -19.01
CA ALA A 132 14.20 2.88 -20.15
C ALA A 132 14.86 4.27 -20.07
N GLU A 133 14.91 4.87 -18.89
CA GLU A 133 15.61 6.14 -18.67
C GLU A 133 17.12 6.01 -18.89
N GLU A 134 17.73 4.94 -18.40
CA GLU A 134 19.16 4.65 -18.61
C GLU A 134 19.49 4.42 -20.08
N ALA A 135 18.61 3.75 -20.84
CA ALA A 135 18.78 3.51 -22.26
C ALA A 135 18.71 4.78 -23.12
N GLN A 136 18.08 5.86 -22.59
CA GLN A 136 17.99 7.15 -23.28
C GLN A 136 19.16 8.10 -22.97
N LYS A 137 20.00 7.74 -22.04
CA LYS A 137 21.22 8.47 -21.72
C LYS A 137 22.33 8.05 -22.69
#